data_5fae53dd53b98b777d76928a6961b9b6
#
_entry.id   5fae53dd53b98b777d76928a6961b9b6
#
_cell.length_a   1.000
_cell.length_b   1.000
_cell.length_c   1.000
_cell.angle_alpha   90.00
_cell.angle_beta   90.00
_cell.angle_gamma   90.00
#
_symmetry.space_group_name_H-M   'P 1'
#
loop_
_entity.id
_entity.type
_entity.pdbx_description
1 polymer ?
#
loop_
_entity_poly.entity_id
_entity_poly.type
_entity_poly.pdbx_seq_one_letter_code
_entity_poly.pdbx_strand_id
1 'polypeptide(L)'
;MAGIKSSRPDVPSLQPAARKRRTPARIALPDSGNSLAYTVASRTSHDPTSLESIRAAFQDLGSRGIATRRLQSAPSPRHKLDQLLQIALLYGYEGDFVKAGATLDAARSLAEDNPFSFVAELPTVIFLQGLMALRRGEVENCVDCPCQGSCIFPLQSNAVHQKREGSRQAVKYFREYLEGRPDDLGVRWLLNVAYMTLGEYPNGVPEPLRLPLEPFRSEFDMGRFVDVAPTLGLNRLHCAGGAIMDDFDNDGLLDVIESSWDAAEPLAFYRNQGDGTFTNRAK
;
A
#
# COMPACT_ATOMS: atom_id res chain seq x y z
N MET A 1 -31.80 -7.81 -50.21
CA MET A 1 -30.61 -7.92 -49.37
C MET A 1 -29.89 -6.56 -49.37
N ALA A 2 -30.13 -5.75 -48.36
CA ALA A 2 -29.53 -4.41 -48.23
C ALA A 2 -28.44 -4.52 -47.16
N GLY A 3 -27.22 -4.21 -47.59
CA GLY A 3 -26.03 -4.25 -46.73
C GLY A 3 -25.98 -3.05 -45.80
N ILE A 4 -25.91 -3.28 -44.49
CA ILE A 4 -25.72 -2.23 -43.50
C ILE A 4 -24.22 -1.92 -43.44
N LYS A 5 -23.82 -0.72 -43.87
CA LYS A 5 -22.48 -0.18 -43.69
C LYS A 5 -22.35 0.35 -42.27
N SER A 6 -21.57 -0.30 -41.46
CA SER A 6 -21.14 0.16 -40.11
C SER A 6 -20.10 1.27 -40.28
N SER A 7 -20.49 2.52 -39.99
CA SER A 7 -19.58 3.64 -39.84
C SER A 7 -19.07 3.69 -38.40
N ARG A 8 -17.78 3.47 -38.21
CA ARG A 8 -17.11 3.76 -36.93
C ARG A 8 -16.98 5.28 -36.77
N PRO A 9 -17.26 5.84 -35.60
CA PRO A 9 -16.99 7.26 -35.35
C PRO A 9 -15.49 7.51 -35.28
N ASP A 10 -15.07 8.63 -35.92
CA ASP A 10 -13.67 9.12 -35.86
C ASP A 10 -13.30 9.51 -34.43
N VAL A 11 -12.28 8.86 -33.91
CA VAL A 11 -11.64 9.23 -32.63
C VAL A 11 -10.65 10.37 -32.91
N PRO A 12 -10.77 11.54 -32.28
CA PRO A 12 -9.82 12.63 -32.48
C PRO A 12 -8.42 12.22 -32.01
N SER A 13 -7.42 12.43 -32.87
CA SER A 13 -6.01 12.21 -32.54
C SER A 13 -5.57 13.22 -31.47
N LEU A 14 -5.28 12.76 -30.27
CA LEU A 14 -4.63 13.55 -29.24
C LEU A 14 -3.18 13.85 -29.66
N GLN A 15 -2.90 15.11 -29.95
CA GLN A 15 -1.53 15.58 -30.15
C GLN A 15 -0.75 15.47 -28.84
N PRO A 16 0.52 15.00 -28.84
CA PRO A 16 1.30 14.89 -27.63
C PRO A 16 1.62 16.28 -27.07
N ALA A 17 1.17 16.53 -25.84
CA ALA A 17 1.48 17.74 -25.10
C ALA A 17 2.99 17.88 -24.88
N ALA A 18 3.50 19.10 -25.02
CA ALA A 18 4.90 19.47 -24.90
C ALA A 18 5.55 18.91 -23.62
N ARG A 19 6.72 18.25 -23.77
CA ARG A 19 7.55 17.72 -22.69
C ARG A 19 7.90 18.82 -21.69
N LYS A 20 7.23 18.82 -20.54
CA LYS A 20 7.65 19.60 -19.38
C LYS A 20 8.95 19.03 -18.82
N ARG A 21 9.84 19.93 -18.38
CA ARG A 21 11.18 19.67 -17.80
C ARG A 21 11.12 18.51 -16.79
N ARG A 22 12.08 17.57 -16.92
CA ARG A 22 12.29 16.49 -15.98
C ARG A 22 12.56 17.09 -14.59
N THR A 23 11.63 16.91 -13.68
CA THR A 23 11.90 17.00 -12.25
C THR A 23 12.95 15.97 -11.86
N PRO A 24 13.88 16.27 -10.95
CA PRO A 24 14.87 15.30 -10.50
C PRO A 24 14.16 14.03 -10.03
N ALA A 25 14.79 12.88 -10.33
CA ALA A 25 14.24 11.56 -10.05
C ALA A 25 13.73 11.50 -8.61
N ARG A 26 12.40 11.39 -8.43
CA ARG A 26 11.82 11.01 -7.15
C ARG A 26 12.45 9.68 -6.75
N ILE A 27 12.98 9.61 -5.54
CA ILE A 27 13.10 8.31 -4.88
C ILE A 27 11.67 7.77 -4.88
N ALA A 28 11.43 6.70 -5.61
CA ALA A 28 10.12 6.04 -5.63
C ALA A 28 9.85 5.59 -4.19
N LEU A 29 9.04 6.37 -3.47
CA LEU A 29 8.59 5.98 -2.15
C LEU A 29 7.59 4.85 -2.34
N PRO A 30 7.71 3.78 -1.57
CA PRO A 30 6.74 2.69 -1.63
C PRO A 30 5.35 3.22 -1.29
N ASP A 31 4.45 3.11 -2.21
CA ASP A 31 3.06 3.58 -2.13
C ASP A 31 2.13 2.62 -1.38
N SER A 32 2.62 1.42 -1.08
CA SER A 32 1.89 0.41 -0.31
C SER A 32 2.85 -0.54 0.41
N GLY A 33 2.35 -1.34 1.36
CA GLY A 33 3.14 -2.34 2.07
C GLY A 33 3.86 -3.34 1.14
N ASN A 34 3.34 -3.57 -0.06
CA ASN A 34 3.91 -4.47 -1.05
C ASN A 34 5.18 -3.91 -1.70
N SER A 35 5.23 -2.61 -1.98
CA SER A 35 6.44 -2.00 -2.52
C SER A 35 7.57 -1.95 -1.51
N LEU A 36 7.27 -2.09 -0.22
CA LEU A 36 8.26 -2.22 0.83
C LEU A 36 9.02 -3.54 0.76
N ALA A 37 8.31 -4.66 0.68
CA ALA A 37 8.90 -5.98 0.50
C ALA A 37 9.75 -6.00 -0.78
N TYR A 38 9.24 -5.41 -1.88
CA TYR A 38 9.95 -5.28 -3.14
C TYR A 38 11.20 -4.38 -3.02
N THR A 39 11.12 -3.26 -2.30
CA THR A 39 12.26 -2.35 -2.10
C THR A 39 13.36 -3.01 -1.26
N VAL A 40 13.02 -3.80 -0.28
CA VAL A 40 13.99 -4.57 0.52
C VAL A 40 14.57 -5.71 -0.31
N ALA A 41 13.76 -6.46 -1.02
CA ALA A 41 14.19 -7.56 -1.88
C ALA A 41 14.97 -7.09 -3.12
N SER A 42 14.61 -5.97 -3.74
CA SER A 42 15.29 -5.45 -4.95
C SER A 42 16.66 -4.83 -4.68
N ARG A 43 17.02 -4.54 -3.43
CA ARG A 43 18.36 -4.08 -3.06
C ARG A 43 19.38 -5.20 -2.95
N THR A 44 18.94 -6.44 -2.84
CA THR A 44 19.81 -7.60 -2.93
C THR A 44 19.83 -8.09 -4.37
N SER A 45 21.01 -8.07 -5.00
CA SER A 45 21.21 -8.74 -6.30
C SER A 45 20.93 -10.23 -6.10
N HIS A 46 19.75 -10.69 -6.52
CA HIS A 46 19.37 -12.09 -6.43
C HIS A 46 18.99 -12.62 -7.82
N ASP A 47 19.29 -13.87 -8.07
CA ASP A 47 18.82 -14.59 -9.24
C ASP A 47 17.34 -14.97 -9.02
N PRO A 48 16.39 -14.38 -9.78
CA PRO A 48 14.97 -14.65 -9.59
C PRO A 48 14.55 -16.07 -9.97
N THR A 49 15.46 -16.85 -10.61
CA THR A 49 15.22 -18.25 -10.99
C THR A 49 15.75 -19.23 -9.97
N SER A 50 16.56 -18.79 -9.01
CA SER A 50 17.15 -19.61 -7.96
C SER A 50 16.32 -19.56 -6.67
N LEU A 51 15.80 -20.71 -6.25
CA LEU A 51 15.08 -20.83 -4.96
C LEU A 51 15.97 -20.45 -3.77
N GLU A 52 17.27 -20.69 -3.83
CA GLU A 52 18.22 -20.31 -2.79
C GLU A 52 18.35 -18.80 -2.71
N SER A 53 18.50 -18.11 -3.85
CA SER A 53 18.53 -16.66 -3.94
C SER A 53 17.23 -16.01 -3.47
N ILE A 54 16.08 -16.57 -3.83
CA ILE A 54 14.76 -16.11 -3.39
C ILE A 54 14.65 -16.25 -1.87
N ARG A 55 14.99 -17.42 -1.31
CA ARG A 55 14.98 -17.65 0.15
C ARG A 55 15.91 -16.68 0.88
N ALA A 56 17.11 -16.45 0.37
CA ALA A 56 18.06 -15.49 0.95
C ALA A 56 17.49 -14.07 0.97
N ALA A 57 16.84 -13.62 -0.12
CA ALA A 57 16.21 -12.32 -0.17
C ALA A 57 15.09 -12.15 0.88
N PHE A 58 14.29 -13.19 1.10
CA PHE A 58 13.24 -13.19 2.12
C PHE A 58 13.74 -13.35 3.55
N GLN A 59 14.95 -13.91 3.76
CA GLN A 59 15.56 -14.00 5.11
C GLN A 59 15.87 -12.61 5.70
N ASP A 60 15.99 -11.59 4.87
CA ASP A 60 16.22 -10.20 5.29
C ASP A 60 14.94 -9.44 5.64
N LEU A 61 13.79 -10.09 5.55
CA LEU A 61 12.49 -9.52 5.94
C LEU A 61 12.14 -9.88 7.39
N GLY A 62 11.16 -9.17 7.91
CA GLY A 62 10.57 -9.45 9.21
C GLY A 62 11.51 -9.30 10.39
N SER A 63 11.20 -10.01 11.45
CA SER A 63 11.95 -9.96 12.72
C SER A 63 13.42 -10.34 12.56
N ARG A 64 13.75 -11.26 11.67
CA ARG A 64 15.13 -11.64 11.36
C ARG A 64 15.87 -10.50 10.67
N GLY A 65 15.27 -9.87 9.68
CA GLY A 65 15.84 -8.71 9.00
C GLY A 65 16.08 -7.53 9.96
N ILE A 66 15.16 -7.29 10.90
CA ILE A 66 15.33 -6.29 11.96
C ILE A 66 16.55 -6.64 12.84
N ALA A 67 16.66 -7.87 13.30
CA ALA A 67 17.77 -8.32 14.12
C ALA A 67 19.11 -8.18 13.38
N THR A 68 19.18 -8.62 12.12
CA THR A 68 20.37 -8.50 11.27
C THR A 68 20.81 -7.03 11.14
N ARG A 69 19.88 -6.13 10.84
CA ARG A 69 20.22 -4.70 10.66
C ARG A 69 20.65 -4.03 11.95
N ARG A 70 20.11 -4.43 13.10
CA ARG A 70 20.54 -3.91 14.40
C ARG A 70 21.98 -4.27 14.73
N LEU A 71 22.47 -5.42 14.27
CA LEU A 71 23.84 -5.89 14.47
C LEU A 71 24.83 -5.26 13.47
N GLN A 72 24.35 -4.67 12.37
CA GLN A 72 25.20 -4.03 11.39
C GLN A 72 25.87 -2.77 11.98
N SER A 73 27.14 -2.59 11.68
CA SER A 73 27.87 -1.37 12.02
C SER A 73 27.31 -0.17 11.21
N ALA A 74 27.14 0.94 11.85
CA ALA A 74 26.75 2.21 11.23
C ALA A 74 27.86 3.26 11.44
N PRO A 75 28.93 3.22 10.64
CA PRO A 75 30.16 3.98 10.88
C PRO A 75 30.01 5.49 10.66
N SER A 76 28.91 5.94 10.09
CA SER A 76 28.63 7.36 9.89
C SER A 76 27.16 7.69 10.14
N PRO A 77 26.79 8.98 10.38
CA PRO A 77 25.39 9.38 10.50
C PRO A 77 24.55 8.97 9.30
N ARG A 78 25.11 8.97 8.09
CA ARG A 78 24.43 8.52 6.87
C ARG A 78 24.04 7.04 6.94
N HIS A 79 24.99 6.17 7.29
CA HIS A 79 24.71 4.74 7.47
C HIS A 79 23.69 4.52 8.60
N LYS A 80 23.76 5.33 9.67
CA LYS A 80 22.82 5.23 10.77
C LYS A 80 21.40 5.62 10.35
N LEU A 81 21.24 6.70 9.58
CA LEU A 81 19.93 7.09 9.04
C LEU A 81 19.35 5.99 8.14
N ASP A 82 20.15 5.49 7.19
CA ASP A 82 19.72 4.40 6.29
C ASP A 82 19.32 3.14 7.09
N GLN A 83 20.06 2.79 8.12
CA GLN A 83 19.76 1.67 9.02
C GLN A 83 18.41 1.87 9.74
N LEU A 84 18.19 3.06 10.32
CA LEU A 84 16.95 3.38 11.02
C LEU A 84 15.74 3.33 10.07
N LEU A 85 15.86 3.88 8.86
CA LEU A 85 14.82 3.84 7.86
C LEU A 85 14.47 2.39 7.48
N GLN A 86 15.47 1.54 7.23
CA GLN A 86 15.24 0.12 6.92
C GLN A 86 14.56 -0.62 8.07
N ILE A 87 14.98 -0.40 9.31
CA ILE A 87 14.38 -1.02 10.48
C ILE A 87 12.93 -0.55 10.66
N ALA A 88 12.65 0.74 10.48
CA ALA A 88 11.29 1.27 10.58
C ALA A 88 10.35 0.63 9.54
N LEU A 89 10.84 0.50 8.31
CA LEU A 89 10.10 -0.14 7.23
C LEU A 89 9.82 -1.63 7.53
N LEU A 90 10.78 -2.34 8.10
CA LEU A 90 10.60 -3.74 8.51
C LEU A 90 9.59 -3.88 9.65
N TYR A 91 9.58 -2.95 10.61
CA TYR A 91 8.53 -2.92 11.63
C TYR A 91 7.15 -2.66 11.01
N GLY A 92 7.07 -1.77 10.01
CA GLY A 92 5.83 -1.55 9.25
C GLY A 92 5.36 -2.81 8.53
N TYR A 93 6.30 -3.58 7.94
CA TYR A 93 6.00 -4.88 7.31
C TYR A 93 5.45 -5.91 8.33
N GLU A 94 6.00 -5.95 9.53
CA GLU A 94 5.52 -6.81 10.62
C GLU A 94 4.20 -6.31 11.26
N GLY A 95 3.70 -5.13 10.87
CA GLY A 95 2.52 -4.53 11.48
C GLY A 95 2.77 -3.86 12.84
N ASP A 96 4.03 -3.77 13.29
CA ASP A 96 4.39 -3.08 14.53
C ASP A 96 4.62 -1.59 14.28
N PHE A 97 3.53 -0.88 14.00
CA PHE A 97 3.56 0.54 13.69
C PHE A 97 3.99 1.43 14.86
N VAL A 98 3.89 0.95 16.08
CA VAL A 98 4.39 1.68 17.27
C VAL A 98 5.91 1.71 17.25
N LYS A 99 6.57 0.57 17.04
CA LYS A 99 8.02 0.51 16.93
C LYS A 99 8.53 1.16 15.64
N ALA A 100 7.79 1.08 14.55
CA ALA A 100 8.09 1.80 13.31
C ALA A 100 8.15 3.31 13.58
N GLY A 101 7.13 3.87 14.22
CA GLY A 101 7.05 5.29 14.59
C GLY A 101 8.21 5.72 15.48
N ALA A 102 8.47 4.99 16.58
CA ALA A 102 9.58 5.29 17.49
C ALA A 102 10.96 5.25 16.78
N THR A 103 11.12 4.34 15.81
CA THR A 103 12.35 4.25 15.01
C THR A 103 12.48 5.43 14.06
N LEU A 104 11.37 5.89 13.47
CA LEU A 104 11.35 7.09 12.63
C LEU A 104 11.56 8.37 13.43
N ASP A 105 11.12 8.44 14.68
CA ASP A 105 11.42 9.58 15.57
C ASP A 105 12.92 9.66 15.83
N ALA A 106 13.60 8.54 16.06
CA ALA A 106 15.06 8.52 16.17
C ALA A 106 15.77 8.90 14.85
N ALA A 107 15.23 8.47 13.69
CA ALA A 107 15.74 8.88 12.39
C ALA A 107 15.56 10.38 12.15
N ARG A 108 14.42 10.93 12.57
CA ARG A 108 14.12 12.36 12.50
C ARG A 108 15.09 13.18 13.35
N SER A 109 15.26 12.81 14.61
CA SER A 109 16.21 13.50 15.51
C SER A 109 17.61 13.52 14.92
N LEU A 110 18.08 12.39 14.39
CA LEU A 110 19.39 12.32 13.73
C LEU A 110 19.48 13.26 12.51
N ALA A 111 18.42 13.38 11.73
CA ALA A 111 18.39 14.25 10.56
C ALA A 111 18.34 15.72 10.96
N GLU A 112 17.59 16.07 11.99
CA GLU A 112 17.48 17.45 12.53
C GLU A 112 18.77 17.90 13.21
N ASP A 113 19.49 17.00 13.88
CA ASP A 113 20.81 17.27 14.48
C ASP A 113 21.90 17.48 13.40
N ASN A 114 21.66 17.06 12.17
CA ASN A 114 22.60 17.19 11.05
C ASN A 114 21.94 17.84 9.82
N PRO A 115 21.39 19.06 9.93
CA PRO A 115 20.50 19.63 8.93
C PRO A 115 21.16 19.82 7.56
N PHE A 116 22.43 20.16 7.50
CA PHE A 116 23.15 20.32 6.23
C PHE A 116 23.40 19.00 5.51
N SER A 117 23.46 17.89 6.25
CA SER A 117 23.75 16.57 5.69
C SER A 117 22.49 15.84 5.21
N PHE A 118 21.32 16.18 5.76
CA PHE A 118 20.07 15.42 5.55
C PHE A 118 18.87 16.27 5.10
N VAL A 119 19.12 17.43 4.52
CA VAL A 119 18.07 18.30 3.93
C VAL A 119 17.15 17.54 2.96
N ALA A 120 17.73 16.63 2.16
CA ALA A 120 16.99 15.88 1.16
C ALA A 120 16.21 14.70 1.77
N GLU A 121 16.68 14.14 2.89
CA GLU A 121 16.14 12.95 3.53
C GLU A 121 15.06 13.27 4.56
N LEU A 122 15.15 14.40 5.25
CA LEU A 122 14.18 14.78 6.28
C LEU A 122 12.72 14.74 5.80
N PRO A 123 12.37 15.25 4.60
CA PRO A 123 11.01 15.11 4.10
C PRO A 123 10.57 13.65 3.90
N THR A 124 11.50 12.76 3.54
CA THR A 124 11.21 11.33 3.42
C THR A 124 10.89 10.73 4.80
N VAL A 125 11.64 11.12 5.83
CA VAL A 125 11.36 10.67 7.21
C VAL A 125 9.98 11.14 7.65
N ILE A 126 9.64 12.41 7.46
CA ILE A 126 8.34 13.00 7.81
C ILE A 126 7.20 12.29 7.06
N PHE A 127 7.38 12.04 5.76
CA PHE A 127 6.41 11.28 4.97
C PHE A 127 6.18 9.87 5.55
N LEU A 128 7.26 9.15 5.88
CA LEU A 128 7.16 7.80 6.46
C LEU A 128 6.51 7.82 7.85
N GLN A 129 6.75 8.84 8.68
CA GLN A 129 6.04 9.02 9.94
C GLN A 129 4.52 9.14 9.70
N GLY A 130 4.10 9.94 8.72
CA GLY A 130 2.71 10.08 8.32
C GLY A 130 2.11 8.77 7.82
N LEU A 131 2.84 8.04 6.97
CA LEU A 131 2.40 6.77 6.41
C LEU A 131 2.22 5.70 7.49
N MET A 132 3.20 5.53 8.38
CA MET A 132 3.13 4.56 9.48
C MET A 132 2.03 4.91 10.49
N ALA A 133 1.80 6.21 10.73
CA ALA A 133 0.71 6.66 11.58
C ALA A 133 -0.67 6.36 10.96
N LEU A 134 -0.85 6.58 9.66
CA LEU A 134 -2.09 6.25 8.95
C LEU A 134 -2.35 4.75 8.97
N ARG A 135 -1.34 3.94 8.65
CA ARG A 135 -1.43 2.46 8.69
C ARG A 135 -1.73 1.94 10.10
N ARG A 136 -1.15 2.55 11.13
CA ARG A 136 -1.52 2.25 12.52
C ARG A 136 -3.01 2.49 12.74
N GLY A 137 -3.52 3.64 12.32
CA GLY A 137 -4.94 3.96 12.45
C GLY A 137 -5.83 2.95 11.72
N GLU A 138 -5.45 2.53 10.51
CA GLU A 138 -6.17 1.50 9.75
C GLU A 138 -6.19 0.16 10.51
N VAL A 139 -5.04 -0.35 10.92
CA VAL A 139 -4.97 -1.64 11.61
C VAL A 139 -5.73 -1.63 12.94
N GLU A 140 -5.58 -0.57 13.76
CA GLU A 140 -6.26 -0.45 15.03
C GLU A 140 -7.80 -0.39 14.91
N ASN A 141 -8.33 0.01 13.75
CA ASN A 141 -9.77 0.18 13.53
C ASN A 141 -10.37 -0.87 12.59
N CYS A 142 -9.61 -1.38 11.62
CA CYS A 142 -10.15 -2.30 10.61
C CYS A 142 -10.20 -3.75 11.08
N VAL A 143 -9.37 -4.17 12.03
CA VAL A 143 -9.36 -5.55 12.56
C VAL A 143 -10.72 -5.92 13.16
N ASP A 144 -11.37 -4.98 13.84
CA ASP A 144 -12.66 -5.18 14.49
C ASP A 144 -13.84 -4.59 13.69
N CYS A 145 -13.60 -4.17 12.43
CA CYS A 145 -14.61 -3.48 11.64
C CYS A 145 -15.59 -4.45 10.97
N PRO A 146 -16.87 -4.49 11.38
CA PRO A 146 -17.89 -5.32 10.75
C PRO A 146 -18.45 -4.69 9.46
N CYS A 147 -17.99 -3.50 9.06
CA CYS A 147 -18.64 -2.76 7.99
C CYS A 147 -18.00 -3.01 6.62
N GLN A 148 -18.80 -3.52 5.70
CA GLN A 148 -18.44 -3.73 4.29
C GLN A 148 -18.07 -2.43 3.53
N GLY A 149 -18.26 -1.25 4.12
CA GLY A 149 -18.02 0.05 3.49
C GLY A 149 -16.76 0.77 3.95
N SER A 150 -15.97 0.21 4.88
CA SER A 150 -14.84 0.90 5.49
C SER A 150 -13.66 1.17 4.55
N CYS A 151 -13.53 0.39 3.48
CA CYS A 151 -12.46 0.52 2.49
C CYS A 151 -12.94 1.10 1.16
N ILE A 152 -14.17 1.61 1.08
CA ILE A 152 -14.75 2.17 -0.15
C ILE A 152 -14.68 3.68 -0.09
N PHE A 153 -14.01 4.27 -1.08
CA PHE A 153 -13.88 5.71 -1.23
C PHE A 153 -15.11 6.32 -1.92
N PRO A 154 -15.64 7.47 -1.47
CA PRO A 154 -15.30 8.17 -0.23
C PRO A 154 -15.76 7.42 1.02
N LEU A 155 -14.98 7.51 2.09
CA LEU A 155 -15.29 6.82 3.34
C LEU A 155 -16.64 7.28 3.91
N GLN A 156 -17.46 6.31 4.28
CA GLN A 156 -18.77 6.57 4.87
C GLN A 156 -18.66 6.87 6.37
N SER A 157 -19.72 7.41 6.97
CA SER A 157 -19.73 7.77 8.38
C SER A 157 -19.48 6.59 9.33
N ASN A 158 -19.88 5.38 8.94
CA ASN A 158 -19.62 4.14 9.68
C ASN A 158 -18.18 3.64 9.58
N ALA A 159 -17.37 4.22 8.67
CA ALA A 159 -15.96 3.92 8.49
C ALA A 159 -15.02 4.90 9.24
N VAL A 160 -15.59 5.83 10.01
CA VAL A 160 -14.82 6.76 10.84
C VAL A 160 -14.12 6.00 11.97
N HIS A 161 -12.82 6.22 12.09
CA HIS A 161 -12.00 5.56 13.09
C HIS A 161 -12.43 5.92 14.53
N GLN A 162 -12.61 4.90 15.37
CA GLN A 162 -12.87 5.07 16.79
C GLN A 162 -11.58 5.40 17.54
N LYS A 163 -10.50 4.67 17.24
CA LYS A 163 -9.14 4.93 17.74
C LYS A 163 -8.45 5.93 16.80
N ARG A 164 -8.58 7.21 17.10
CA ARG A 164 -8.24 8.32 16.18
C ARG A 164 -6.79 8.76 16.20
N GLU A 165 -5.97 8.24 17.11
CA GLU A 165 -4.61 8.73 17.34
C GLU A 165 -3.73 8.57 16.09
N GLY A 166 -3.75 7.41 15.44
CA GLY A 166 -3.00 7.18 14.20
C GLY A 166 -3.36 8.19 13.11
N SER A 167 -4.66 8.40 12.87
CA SER A 167 -5.14 9.36 11.87
C SER A 167 -4.77 10.81 12.21
N ARG A 168 -4.80 11.20 13.50
CA ARG A 168 -4.36 12.52 13.96
C ARG A 168 -2.87 12.76 13.69
N GLN A 169 -2.04 11.79 14.03
CA GLN A 169 -0.61 11.85 13.75
C GLN A 169 -0.33 11.90 12.25
N ALA A 170 -1.05 11.12 11.45
CA ALA A 170 -0.93 11.16 9.99
C ALA A 170 -1.23 12.56 9.43
N VAL A 171 -2.32 13.18 9.87
CA VAL A 171 -2.66 14.58 9.49
C VAL A 171 -1.53 15.54 9.83
N LYS A 172 -0.95 15.43 11.06
CA LYS A 172 0.17 16.27 11.48
C LYS A 172 1.35 16.16 10.52
N TYR A 173 1.83 14.95 10.28
CA TYR A 173 3.03 14.72 9.47
C TYR A 173 2.81 15.02 7.98
N PHE A 174 1.66 14.66 7.42
CA PHE A 174 1.37 14.98 6.02
C PHE A 174 1.23 16.50 5.78
N ARG A 175 0.65 17.23 6.74
CA ARG A 175 0.62 18.70 6.65
C ARG A 175 2.02 19.29 6.68
N GLU A 176 2.85 18.87 7.63
CA GLU A 176 4.24 19.30 7.73
C GLU A 176 5.03 19.01 6.44
N TYR A 177 4.87 17.83 5.86
CA TYR A 177 5.49 17.48 4.57
C TYR A 177 5.04 18.40 3.45
N LEU A 178 3.74 18.70 3.39
CA LEU A 178 3.13 19.50 2.33
C LEU A 178 3.46 21.01 2.44
N GLU A 179 3.92 21.51 3.59
CA GLU A 179 4.44 22.87 3.71
C GLU A 179 5.63 23.10 2.76
N GLY A 180 6.49 22.12 2.62
CA GLY A 180 7.62 22.17 1.69
C GLY A 180 7.34 21.64 0.28
N ARG A 181 6.24 20.90 0.09
CA ARG A 181 5.88 20.20 -1.16
C ARG A 181 4.38 20.20 -1.44
N PRO A 182 3.74 21.38 -1.57
CA PRO A 182 2.28 21.50 -1.69
C PRO A 182 1.70 20.81 -2.94
N ASP A 183 2.52 20.59 -3.96
CA ASP A 183 2.10 19.98 -5.23
C ASP A 183 2.23 18.46 -5.26
N ASP A 184 2.61 17.81 -4.14
CA ASP A 184 2.65 16.34 -4.07
C ASP A 184 1.24 15.78 -3.93
N LEU A 185 0.65 15.40 -5.09
CA LEU A 185 -0.72 14.88 -5.16
C LEU A 185 -0.90 13.57 -4.38
N GLY A 186 0.14 12.73 -4.31
CA GLY A 186 0.08 11.49 -3.54
C GLY A 186 -0.09 11.75 -2.04
N VAL A 187 0.71 12.66 -1.50
CA VAL A 187 0.60 13.00 -0.07
C VAL A 187 -0.64 13.84 0.22
N ARG A 188 -1.07 14.70 -0.71
CA ARG A 188 -2.38 15.39 -0.60
C ARG A 188 -3.52 14.38 -0.53
N TRP A 189 -3.49 13.32 -1.35
CA TRP A 189 -4.46 12.23 -1.28
C TRP A 189 -4.47 11.57 0.10
N LEU A 190 -3.32 11.15 0.61
CA LEU A 190 -3.19 10.53 1.92
C LEU A 190 -3.67 11.45 3.04
N LEU A 191 -3.41 12.75 2.95
CA LEU A 191 -3.94 13.75 3.90
C LEU A 191 -5.46 13.78 3.89
N ASN A 192 -6.09 13.81 2.70
CA ASN A 192 -7.55 13.82 2.58
C ASN A 192 -8.16 12.52 3.14
N VAL A 193 -7.53 11.36 2.86
CA VAL A 193 -7.94 10.08 3.46
C VAL A 193 -7.85 10.13 4.98
N ALA A 194 -6.75 10.65 5.54
CA ALA A 194 -6.60 10.78 6.99
C ALA A 194 -7.70 11.68 7.63
N TYR A 195 -8.11 12.74 6.95
CA TYR A 195 -9.26 13.54 7.39
C TYR A 195 -10.60 12.80 7.26
N MET A 196 -10.76 11.96 6.23
CA MET A 196 -11.95 11.12 6.09
C MET A 196 -12.04 10.09 7.22
N THR A 197 -10.94 9.44 7.58
CA THR A 197 -10.91 8.50 8.70
C THR A 197 -11.22 9.16 10.04
N LEU A 198 -11.03 10.48 10.17
CA LEU A 198 -11.44 11.27 11.33
C LEU A 198 -12.90 11.75 11.29
N GLY A 199 -13.57 11.61 10.14
CA GLY A 199 -14.90 12.21 9.91
C GLY A 199 -14.85 13.74 9.75
N GLU A 200 -13.69 14.30 9.41
CA GLU A 200 -13.46 15.74 9.32
C GLU A 200 -13.34 16.25 7.87
N TYR A 201 -13.41 15.36 6.89
CA TYR A 201 -13.48 15.75 5.48
C TYR A 201 -14.91 16.19 5.11
N PRO A 202 -15.12 17.23 4.29
CA PRO A 202 -14.10 18.07 3.64
C PRO A 202 -13.68 19.28 4.50
N ASN A 203 -14.43 19.62 5.55
CA ASN A 203 -14.34 20.92 6.24
C ASN A 203 -13.05 21.08 7.08
N GLY A 204 -12.49 19.98 7.57
CA GLY A 204 -11.23 19.98 8.32
C GLY A 204 -9.98 20.11 7.44
N VAL A 205 -10.11 19.83 6.13
CA VAL A 205 -8.97 19.90 5.20
C VAL A 205 -8.70 21.36 4.83
N PRO A 206 -7.46 21.88 4.97
CA PRO A 206 -7.11 23.19 4.47
C PRO A 206 -7.45 23.35 2.98
N GLU A 207 -8.10 24.45 2.60
CA GLU A 207 -8.63 24.63 1.25
C GLU A 207 -7.62 24.37 0.12
N PRO A 208 -6.36 24.86 0.19
CA PRO A 208 -5.37 24.61 -0.86
C PRO A 208 -4.98 23.14 -1.01
N LEU A 209 -5.19 22.32 0.04
CA LEU A 209 -4.83 20.90 0.08
C LEU A 209 -6.03 19.97 -0.14
N ARG A 210 -7.24 20.52 -0.17
CA ARG A 210 -8.45 19.76 -0.37
C ARG A 210 -8.52 19.20 -1.79
N LEU A 211 -8.85 17.92 -1.90
CA LEU A 211 -9.11 17.26 -3.17
C LEU A 211 -10.63 17.13 -3.36
N PRO A 212 -11.20 17.63 -4.45
CA PRO A 212 -12.62 17.48 -4.74
C PRO A 212 -12.96 16.01 -5.05
N LEU A 213 -14.18 15.58 -4.74
CA LEU A 213 -14.64 14.21 -4.98
C LEU A 213 -15.29 14.02 -6.35
N GLU A 214 -15.63 15.11 -7.05
CA GLU A 214 -16.30 15.08 -8.35
C GLU A 214 -15.56 14.23 -9.39
N PRO A 215 -14.21 14.30 -9.51
CA PRO A 215 -13.48 13.48 -10.47
C PRO A 215 -13.57 11.97 -10.20
N PHE A 216 -13.99 11.56 -8.99
CA PHE A 216 -14.13 10.16 -8.59
C PHE A 216 -15.57 9.64 -8.72
N ARG A 217 -16.50 10.49 -9.16
CA ARG A 217 -17.86 10.04 -9.46
C ARG A 217 -17.86 9.20 -10.71
N SER A 218 -18.42 8.00 -10.61
CA SER A 218 -18.67 7.17 -11.77
C SER A 218 -19.85 7.75 -12.56
N GLU A 219 -19.73 7.83 -13.88
CA GLU A 219 -20.84 8.18 -14.79
C GLU A 219 -21.82 7.00 -14.92
N PHE A 220 -21.40 5.81 -14.55
CA PHE A 220 -22.18 4.59 -14.63
C PHE A 220 -22.19 3.88 -13.28
N ASP A 221 -23.38 3.59 -12.76
CA ASP A 221 -23.54 2.79 -11.55
C ASP A 221 -23.53 1.30 -11.93
N MET A 222 -22.41 0.64 -11.66
CA MET A 222 -22.27 -0.81 -11.83
C MET A 222 -22.84 -1.61 -10.64
N GLY A 223 -23.42 -0.94 -9.66
CA GLY A 223 -23.83 -1.57 -8.41
C GLY A 223 -22.63 -1.95 -7.53
N ARG A 224 -22.85 -2.88 -6.61
CA ARG A 224 -21.81 -3.40 -5.71
C ARG A 224 -21.68 -4.90 -5.87
N PHE A 225 -20.44 -5.35 -5.96
CA PHE A 225 -20.12 -6.76 -5.82
C PHE A 225 -20.31 -7.17 -4.35
N VAL A 226 -21.03 -8.25 -4.13
CA VAL A 226 -21.19 -8.84 -2.80
C VAL A 226 -20.03 -9.81 -2.58
N ASP A 227 -19.37 -9.71 -1.43
CA ASP A 227 -18.37 -10.68 -1.04
C ASP A 227 -19.05 -12.00 -0.68
N VAL A 228 -18.86 -13.01 -1.52
CA VAL A 228 -19.40 -14.36 -1.35
C VAL A 228 -18.32 -15.37 -0.94
N ALA A 229 -17.05 -14.97 -0.85
CA ALA A 229 -15.94 -15.84 -0.53
C ALA A 229 -16.13 -16.64 0.77
N PRO A 230 -16.67 -16.05 1.87
CA PRO A 230 -16.92 -16.80 3.10
C PRO A 230 -17.93 -17.95 2.95
N THR A 231 -18.95 -17.77 2.09
CA THR A 231 -19.99 -18.78 1.87
C THR A 231 -19.58 -19.88 0.90
N LEU A 232 -18.56 -19.58 0.07
CA LEU A 232 -18.07 -20.51 -0.97
C LEU A 232 -16.82 -21.29 -0.54
N GLY A 233 -16.26 -21.02 0.67
CA GLY A 233 -15.03 -21.65 1.14
C GLY A 233 -13.76 -21.08 0.53
N LEU A 234 -13.79 -19.83 0.05
CA LEU A 234 -12.67 -19.14 -0.58
C LEU A 234 -12.00 -18.12 0.36
N ASN A 235 -12.53 -17.92 1.57
CA ASN A 235 -11.99 -16.97 2.52
C ASN A 235 -10.81 -17.56 3.32
N ARG A 236 -9.61 -17.21 2.94
CA ARG A 236 -8.37 -17.53 3.66
C ARG A 236 -7.71 -16.25 4.14
N LEU A 237 -7.25 -16.25 5.40
CA LEU A 237 -6.39 -15.17 5.87
C LEU A 237 -4.97 -15.40 5.36
N HIS A 238 -4.47 -14.51 4.53
CA HIS A 238 -3.12 -14.57 3.96
C HIS A 238 -2.68 -13.20 3.45
N CYS A 239 -1.39 -13.07 3.10
CA CYS A 239 -0.88 -11.89 2.42
C CYS A 239 -1.32 -11.93 0.95
N ALA A 240 -2.38 -11.18 0.63
CA ALA A 240 -3.01 -11.15 -0.68
C ALA A 240 -2.02 -11.09 -1.85
N GLY A 241 -2.12 -12.04 -2.75
CA GLY A 241 -1.36 -12.11 -4.01
C GLY A 241 -2.26 -11.96 -5.23
N GLY A 242 -1.94 -12.69 -6.29
CA GLY A 242 -2.77 -12.79 -7.48
C GLY A 242 -3.73 -13.97 -7.38
N ALA A 243 -4.87 -13.86 -8.07
CA ALA A 243 -5.79 -14.97 -8.27
C ALA A 243 -6.05 -15.17 -9.77
N ILE A 244 -6.16 -16.41 -10.18
CA ILE A 244 -6.56 -16.81 -11.53
C ILE A 244 -7.69 -17.81 -11.45
N MET A 245 -8.58 -17.79 -12.45
CA MET A 245 -9.71 -18.66 -12.55
C MET A 245 -9.69 -19.35 -13.92
N ASP A 246 -9.68 -20.67 -13.91
CA ASP A 246 -9.70 -21.51 -15.10
C ASP A 246 -10.17 -22.92 -14.71
N ASP A 247 -10.47 -23.76 -15.69
CA ASP A 247 -10.72 -25.18 -15.48
C ASP A 247 -9.39 -25.94 -15.46
N PHE A 248 -8.81 -26.07 -14.25
CA PHE A 248 -7.47 -26.62 -14.08
C PHE A 248 -7.43 -28.18 -14.09
N ASP A 249 -8.56 -28.85 -13.87
CA ASP A 249 -8.61 -30.32 -13.86
C ASP A 249 -9.46 -30.90 -15.02
N ASN A 250 -9.92 -30.06 -15.94
CA ASN A 250 -10.71 -30.39 -17.12
C ASN A 250 -12.04 -31.09 -16.80
N ASP A 251 -12.70 -30.69 -15.71
CA ASP A 251 -14.01 -31.20 -15.34
C ASP A 251 -15.17 -30.32 -15.84
N GLY A 252 -14.87 -29.22 -16.53
CA GLY A 252 -15.83 -28.27 -17.08
C GLY A 252 -16.29 -27.19 -16.11
N LEU A 253 -15.72 -27.14 -14.89
CA LEU A 253 -16.02 -26.13 -13.89
C LEU A 253 -14.81 -25.20 -13.71
N LEU A 254 -15.09 -23.93 -13.38
CA LEU A 254 -14.01 -22.99 -13.13
C LEU A 254 -13.49 -23.12 -11.69
N ASP A 255 -12.22 -23.43 -11.57
CA ASP A 255 -11.47 -23.49 -10.33
C ASP A 255 -10.79 -22.15 -10.02
N VAL A 256 -10.21 -22.00 -8.84
CA VAL A 256 -9.44 -20.82 -8.44
C VAL A 256 -8.06 -21.22 -7.94
N ILE A 257 -7.02 -20.57 -8.47
CA ILE A 257 -5.67 -20.61 -7.90
C ILE A 257 -5.34 -19.24 -7.33
N GLU A 258 -4.84 -19.22 -6.11
CA GLU A 258 -4.50 -18.02 -5.37
C GLU A 258 -3.05 -18.09 -4.88
N SER A 259 -2.31 -16.99 -5.05
CA SER A 259 -0.96 -16.83 -4.52
C SER A 259 -0.95 -15.93 -3.30
N SER A 260 0.09 -16.04 -2.48
CA SER A 260 0.37 -15.14 -1.37
C SER A 260 1.67 -14.38 -1.61
N TRP A 261 1.77 -13.17 -1.05
CA TRP A 261 3.03 -12.44 -0.96
C TRP A 261 3.98 -12.99 0.10
N ASP A 262 3.49 -13.81 1.02
CA ASP A 262 4.34 -14.52 1.96
C ASP A 262 4.97 -15.74 1.25
N ALA A 263 6.29 -15.71 1.11
CA ALA A 263 7.03 -16.80 0.47
C ALA A 263 6.97 -18.12 1.24
N ALA A 264 6.56 -18.10 2.51
CA ALA A 264 6.36 -19.30 3.33
C ALA A 264 4.96 -19.93 3.12
N GLU A 265 4.03 -19.17 2.53
CA GLU A 265 2.68 -19.68 2.23
C GLU A 265 2.63 -20.39 0.88
N PRO A 266 2.07 -21.60 0.80
CA PRO A 266 1.88 -22.30 -0.45
C PRO A 266 0.80 -21.62 -1.31
N LEU A 267 0.85 -21.85 -2.62
CA LEU A 267 -0.29 -21.58 -3.49
C LEU A 267 -1.52 -22.31 -2.96
N ALA A 268 -2.68 -21.67 -3.01
CA ALA A 268 -3.94 -22.32 -2.78
C ALA A 268 -4.55 -22.74 -4.11
N PHE A 269 -4.99 -23.98 -4.21
CA PHE A 269 -5.80 -24.48 -5.30
C PHE A 269 -7.20 -24.85 -4.78
N TYR A 270 -8.18 -24.10 -5.19
CA TYR A 270 -9.56 -24.28 -4.80
C TYR A 270 -10.32 -24.96 -5.96
N ARG A 271 -10.61 -26.24 -5.79
CA ARG A 271 -11.40 -27.00 -6.73
C ARG A 271 -12.88 -26.68 -6.56
N ASN A 272 -13.55 -26.34 -7.65
CA ASN A 272 -15.00 -26.20 -7.71
C ASN A 272 -15.69 -27.56 -7.53
N GLN A 273 -16.70 -27.64 -6.67
CA GLN A 273 -17.42 -28.89 -6.41
C GLN A 273 -18.70 -29.03 -7.25
N GLY A 274 -19.04 -28.02 -8.07
CA GLY A 274 -20.26 -28.02 -8.88
C GLY A 274 -21.56 -27.74 -8.12
N ASP A 275 -21.48 -27.60 -6.81
CA ASP A 275 -22.60 -27.29 -5.91
C ASP A 275 -22.59 -25.85 -5.41
N GLY A 276 -21.69 -25.02 -5.95
CA GLY A 276 -21.47 -23.64 -5.53
C GLY A 276 -20.47 -23.51 -4.39
N THR A 277 -19.76 -24.57 -4.02
CA THR A 277 -18.68 -24.53 -3.02
C THR A 277 -17.33 -24.89 -3.62
N PHE A 278 -16.25 -24.50 -2.92
CA PHE A 278 -14.88 -24.78 -3.31
C PHE A 278 -14.15 -25.51 -2.19
N THR A 279 -13.25 -26.43 -2.58
CA THR A 279 -12.40 -27.15 -1.62
C THR A 279 -10.94 -26.87 -1.91
N ASN A 280 -10.19 -26.38 -0.90
CA ASN A 280 -8.74 -26.18 -1.04
C ASN A 280 -8.02 -27.54 -1.14
N ARG A 281 -7.29 -27.73 -2.23
CA ARG A 281 -6.52 -28.95 -2.54
C ARG A 281 -5.00 -28.73 -2.42
N ALA A 282 -4.53 -27.53 -2.04
CA ALA A 282 -3.13 -27.33 -1.72
C ALA A 282 -2.72 -28.19 -0.53
N LYS A 283 -1.57 -28.86 -0.64
CA LYS A 283 -0.99 -29.70 0.41
C LYS A 283 0.07 -28.92 1.18
#